data_ef5d5b149ed1640c59ade44f14f3ec61
#
_entry.id   ef5d5b149ed1640c59ade44f14f3ec61
#
_cell.length_a   1.000
_cell.length_b   1.000
_cell.length_c   1.000
_cell.angle_alpha   90.00
_cell.angle_beta   90.00
_cell.angle_gamma   90.00
#
_symmetry.space_group_name_H-M   'P 1'
#
loop_
_entity.id
_entity.type
_entity.pdbx_description
1 polymer ?
#
loop_
_entity_poly.entity_id
_entity_poly.type
_entity_poly.pdbx_seq_one_letter_code
_entity_poly.pdbx_strand_id
1 'polypeptide(L)'
;NTDIIDLVRMLGIFLDNAIEAALETDAPKLSFVIIKDEKETVFFITNSFIDYHLQLASLSQAGTSTKGSSRGIGLYNVAQIISHHDNLFLDTRTQDHTFMQILHIYA
;
A
#
# COMPACT_ATOMS: atom_id res chain seq x y z
N ASN A 1 -1.42 -21.24 4.53
CA ASN A 1 -0.28 -21.04 3.82
C ASN A 1 -0.44 -20.18 2.66
N THR A 2 0.21 -19.08 2.67
CA THR A 2 0.15 -18.13 1.59
C THR A 2 1.09 -18.57 0.49
N ASP A 3 0.62 -18.53 -0.73
CA ASP A 3 1.45 -18.83 -1.87
C ASP A 3 2.58 -17.80 -1.91
N ILE A 4 3.80 -18.26 -1.95
CA ILE A 4 4.95 -17.37 -1.93
C ILE A 4 4.99 -16.47 -3.15
N ILE A 5 4.50 -16.96 -4.30
CA ILE A 5 4.47 -16.15 -5.51
C ILE A 5 3.49 -15.01 -5.36
N ASP A 6 2.33 -15.28 -4.77
CA ASP A 6 1.34 -14.25 -4.54
C ASP A 6 1.86 -13.23 -3.52
N LEU A 7 2.57 -13.69 -2.50
CA LEU A 7 3.12 -12.79 -1.50
C LEU A 7 4.17 -11.86 -2.12
N VAL A 8 5.07 -12.41 -2.92
CA VAL A 8 6.10 -11.62 -3.56
C VAL A 8 5.46 -10.61 -4.50
N ARG A 9 4.42 -11.01 -5.20
CA ARG A 9 3.72 -10.11 -6.12
C ARG A 9 3.07 -8.94 -5.36
N MET A 10 2.41 -9.24 -4.24
CA MET A 10 1.77 -8.18 -3.45
C MET A 10 2.79 -7.22 -2.88
N LEU A 11 3.87 -7.76 -2.32
CA LEU A 11 4.91 -6.91 -1.73
C LEU A 11 5.56 -6.04 -2.80
N GLY A 12 5.76 -6.58 -4.00
CA GLY A 12 6.31 -5.80 -5.09
C GLY A 12 5.40 -4.64 -5.46
N ILE A 13 4.10 -4.87 -5.51
CA ILE A 13 3.15 -3.82 -5.83
C ILE A 13 3.15 -2.75 -4.74
N PHE A 14 3.15 -3.17 -3.46
CA PHE A 14 3.15 -2.21 -2.36
C PHE A 14 4.43 -1.37 -2.37
N LEU A 15 5.57 -2.00 -2.61
CA LEU A 15 6.84 -1.28 -2.60
C LEU A 15 6.94 -0.34 -3.80
N ASP A 16 6.49 -0.77 -4.97
CA ASP A 16 6.50 0.11 -6.14
C ASP A 16 5.63 1.34 -5.90
N ASN A 17 4.44 1.13 -5.33
CA ASN A 17 3.54 2.24 -5.05
C ASN A 17 4.14 3.17 -4.00
N ALA A 18 4.78 2.60 -2.98
CA ALA A 18 5.38 3.38 -1.91
C ALA A 18 6.53 4.22 -2.42
N ILE A 19 7.37 3.64 -3.27
CA ILE A 19 8.51 4.35 -3.83
C ILE A 19 8.02 5.48 -4.73
N GLU A 20 7.06 5.21 -5.59
CA GLU A 20 6.54 6.25 -6.46
C GLU A 20 5.97 7.40 -5.67
N ALA A 21 5.19 7.10 -4.65
CA ALA A 21 4.57 8.14 -3.85
C ALA A 21 5.59 8.94 -3.07
N ALA A 22 6.58 8.26 -2.51
CA ALA A 22 7.60 8.95 -1.72
C ALA A 22 8.43 9.89 -2.59
N LEU A 23 8.72 9.47 -3.82
CA LEU A 23 9.52 10.30 -4.70
C LEU A 23 8.82 11.58 -5.16
N GLU A 24 7.52 11.66 -4.95
CA GLU A 24 6.79 12.89 -5.26
C GLU A 24 6.94 13.92 -4.17
N THR A 25 7.45 13.55 -3.01
CA THR A 25 7.55 14.46 -1.88
C THR A 25 8.92 15.12 -1.83
N ASP A 26 9.03 16.23 -1.11
CA ASP A 26 10.29 16.94 -0.98
C ASP A 26 11.31 16.18 -0.16
N ALA A 27 10.85 15.39 0.78
CA ALA A 27 11.72 14.61 1.64
C ALA A 27 11.25 13.16 1.65
N PRO A 28 11.61 12.40 0.64
CA PRO A 28 11.12 11.03 0.53
C PRO A 28 11.51 10.17 1.71
N LYS A 29 10.54 9.42 2.23
CA LYS A 29 10.77 8.49 3.33
C LYS A 29 10.08 7.19 3.02
N LEU A 30 10.73 6.10 3.36
CA LEU A 30 10.18 4.77 3.14
C LEU A 30 10.64 3.87 4.28
N SER A 31 9.73 3.13 4.87
CA SER A 31 10.05 2.20 5.93
C SER A 31 9.38 0.87 5.65
N PHE A 32 10.07 -0.21 5.90
CA PHE A 32 9.54 -1.54 5.68
C PHE A 32 9.89 -2.35 6.91
N VAL A 33 8.89 -2.83 7.64
CA VAL A 33 9.07 -3.55 8.88
C VAL A 33 8.29 -4.85 8.83
N ILE A 34 8.86 -5.93 9.30
CA ILE A 34 8.20 -7.23 9.37
C ILE A 34 8.20 -7.67 10.80
N ILE A 35 7.03 -8.01 11.31
CA ILE A 35 6.89 -8.54 12.66
C ILE A 35 6.21 -9.90 12.54
N LYS A 36 6.80 -10.89 13.17
CA LYS A 36 6.25 -12.23 13.07
C LYS A 36 6.15 -12.86 14.45
N ASP A 37 5.04 -13.53 14.72
CA ASP A 37 4.89 -14.35 15.92
C ASP A 37 4.25 -15.66 15.51
N GLU A 38 3.78 -16.43 16.47
CA GLU A 38 3.24 -17.75 16.16
C GLU A 38 1.91 -17.69 15.44
N LYS A 39 1.20 -16.59 15.55
CA LYS A 39 -0.13 -16.50 14.99
C LYS A 39 -0.18 -15.76 13.66
N GLU A 40 0.72 -14.83 13.45
CA GLU A 40 0.66 -14.04 12.24
C GLU A 40 2.00 -13.42 11.88
N THR A 41 2.11 -13.03 10.65
CA THR A 41 3.22 -12.22 10.16
C THR A 41 2.61 -10.93 9.66
N VAL A 42 3.17 -9.80 10.05
CA VAL A 42 2.64 -8.50 9.66
C VAL A 42 3.73 -7.71 8.96
N PHE A 43 3.39 -7.19 7.78
CA PHE A 43 4.30 -6.37 7.02
C PHE A 43 3.79 -4.94 7.08
N PHE A 44 4.65 -4.01 7.52
CA PHE A 44 4.29 -2.59 7.56
C PHE A 44 5.11 -1.89 6.50
N ILE A 45 4.45 -1.28 5.54
CA ILE A 45 5.12 -0.50 4.50
C ILE A 45 4.62 0.92 4.63
N THR A 46 5.51 1.82 5.04
CA THR A 46 5.16 3.20 5.32
C THR A 46 5.95 4.11 4.40
N ASN A 47 5.31 5.09 3.83
CA ASN A 47 6.00 6.02 2.95
C ASN A 47 5.43 7.43 3.08
N SER A 48 6.27 8.41 2.77
CA SER A 48 5.79 9.76 2.65
C SER A 48 4.98 9.87 1.38
N PHE A 49 4.01 10.75 1.35
CA PHE A 49 3.21 10.97 0.14
C PHE A 49 2.56 12.35 0.20
N ILE A 50 2.15 12.84 -0.95
CA ILE A 50 1.40 14.08 -0.99
C ILE A 50 -0.05 13.73 -0.76
N ASP A 51 -0.66 14.33 0.27
CA ASP A 51 -2.04 13.99 0.58
C ASP A 51 -2.94 14.78 -0.35
N TYR A 52 -3.21 14.21 -1.50
CA TYR A 52 -4.07 14.84 -2.49
C TYR A 52 -5.50 14.99 -1.97
N HIS A 53 -5.86 14.23 -0.94
CA HIS A 53 -7.16 14.34 -0.37
C HIS A 53 -7.35 15.73 0.22
N LEU A 54 -6.34 16.27 0.83
CA LEU A 54 -6.41 17.62 1.35
C LEU A 54 -6.47 18.65 0.23
N GLN A 55 -5.92 18.33 -0.91
CA GLN A 55 -5.96 19.25 -2.01
C GLN A 55 -7.23 19.14 -2.82
N LEU A 56 -7.80 17.97 -2.89
CA LEU A 56 -9.01 17.78 -3.65
C LEU A 56 -10.16 18.59 -3.12
N ALA A 57 -10.09 18.91 -1.88
CA ALA A 57 -11.11 19.74 -1.30
C ALA A 57 -11.22 21.02 -2.08
N SER A 58 -10.13 21.43 -2.66
CA SER A 58 -10.19 22.65 -3.37
C SER A 58 -10.15 22.40 -4.86
N LEU A 59 -9.69 21.31 -5.30
CA LEU A 59 -9.61 21.13 -6.71
C LEU A 59 -10.77 20.49 -7.30
N SER A 60 -11.44 19.99 -6.62
CA SER A 60 -12.53 19.39 -7.12
C SER A 60 -12.34 18.46 -8.07
N GLN A 61 -12.30 17.81 -8.25
CA GLN A 61 -12.19 16.86 -9.01
C GLN A 61 -11.49 16.55 -9.78
N ALA A 62 -11.37 16.81 -10.14
CA ALA A 62 -10.64 16.60 -10.99
C ALA A 62 -10.17 15.42 -11.11
N GLY A 63 -10.25 14.79 -10.73
CA GLY A 63 -9.87 13.62 -10.83
C GLY A 63 -8.81 13.36 -11.29
N THR A 64 -8.51 13.46 -11.74
CA THR A 64 -7.53 13.32 -12.22
C THR A 64 -6.47 12.71 -11.89
N SER A 65 -6.27 12.04 -11.49
CA SER A 65 -5.25 11.39 -11.09
C SER A 65 -4.69 10.65 -12.07
N THR A 66 -4.04 11.08 -12.85
CA THR A 66 -3.45 10.32 -13.77
C THR A 66 -2.47 9.38 -13.26
N LYS A 67 -1.76 9.65 -12.21
CA LYS A 67 -0.89 8.70 -11.75
C LYS A 67 -1.58 7.65 -11.17
N GLY A 68 -2.69 7.83 -10.78
CA GLY A 68 -3.42 6.85 -10.13
C GLY A 68 -3.81 5.70 -10.96
N SER A 69 -3.80 5.82 -12.25
CA SER A 69 -4.29 4.69 -13.02
C SER A 69 -3.38 3.49 -12.88
N SER A 70 -2.09 3.68 -12.85
CA SER A 70 -1.20 2.58 -12.68
C SER A 70 -1.29 2.01 -11.30
N ARG A 71 -1.38 2.85 -10.29
CA ARG A 71 -1.53 2.37 -8.94
C ARG A 71 -2.87 1.68 -8.77
N GLY A 72 -3.89 2.18 -9.42
CA GLY A 72 -5.19 1.55 -9.34
C GLY A 72 -5.18 0.14 -9.86
N ILE A 73 -4.45 -0.13 -10.92
CA ILE A 73 -4.34 -1.48 -11.47
C ILE A 73 -3.59 -2.36 -10.49
N GLY A 74 -2.51 -1.85 -9.88
CA GLY A 74 -1.77 -2.62 -8.91
C GLY A 74 -2.61 -3.00 -7.71
N LEU A 75 -3.35 -2.02 -7.17
CA LEU A 75 -4.20 -2.30 -6.02
C LEU A 75 -5.35 -3.23 -6.37
N TYR A 76 -5.86 -3.15 -7.59
CA TYR A 76 -6.87 -4.08 -8.04
C TYR A 76 -6.32 -5.51 -8.01
N ASN A 77 -5.10 -5.71 -8.48
CA ASN A 77 -4.47 -7.02 -8.47
C ASN A 77 -4.28 -7.53 -7.04
N VAL A 78 -3.90 -6.64 -6.12
CA VAL A 78 -3.76 -7.00 -4.72
C VAL A 78 -5.10 -7.46 -4.16
N ALA A 79 -6.17 -6.73 -4.46
CA ALA A 79 -7.49 -7.10 -3.96
C ALA A 79 -7.90 -8.47 -4.50
N GLN A 80 -7.57 -8.76 -5.75
CA GLN A 80 -7.85 -10.07 -6.33
C GLN A 80 -7.10 -11.16 -5.58
N ILE A 81 -5.84 -10.94 -5.27
CA ILE A 81 -5.04 -11.93 -4.56
C ILE A 81 -5.63 -12.14 -3.17
N ILE A 82 -5.93 -11.07 -2.46
CA ILE A 82 -6.46 -11.19 -1.11
C ILE A 82 -7.78 -11.94 -1.09
N SER A 83 -8.61 -11.72 -2.11
CA SER A 83 -9.90 -12.39 -2.14
C SER A 83 -9.80 -13.90 -2.30
N HIS A 84 -8.65 -14.41 -2.71
CA HIS A 84 -8.46 -15.84 -2.89
C HIS A 84 -7.81 -16.51 -1.68
N HIS A 85 -7.55 -15.75 -0.60
CA HIS A 85 -6.90 -16.29 0.56
C HIS A 85 -7.64 -15.88 1.83
N ASP A 86 -7.99 -16.82 2.66
CA ASP A 86 -8.72 -16.53 3.88
C ASP A 86 -7.84 -15.93 4.95
N ASN A 87 -6.55 -16.13 4.84
CA ASN A 87 -5.63 -15.73 5.90
C ASN A 87 -4.93 -14.41 5.64
N LEU A 88 -5.40 -13.64 4.68
CA LEU A 88 -4.79 -12.35 4.38
C LEU A 88 -5.74 -11.21 4.73
N PHE A 89 -5.21 -10.17 5.32
CA PHE A 89 -5.98 -8.98 5.64
C PHE A 89 -5.11 -7.74 5.41
N LEU A 90 -5.62 -6.79 4.67
CA LEU A 90 -4.90 -5.56 4.37
C LEU A 90 -5.58 -4.38 5.05
N ASP A 91 -4.80 -3.61 5.80
CA ASP A 91 -5.27 -2.39 6.43
C ASP A 91 -4.48 -1.23 5.83
N THR A 92 -5.13 -0.15 5.50
CA THR A 92 -4.50 1.02 4.92
C THR A 92 -4.78 2.21 5.80
N ARG A 93 -3.76 2.96 6.16
CA ARG A 93 -3.91 4.12 7.02
C ARG A 93 -3.14 5.29 6.47
N THR A 94 -3.66 6.49 6.70
CA THR A 94 -2.97 7.70 6.33
C THR A 94 -2.99 8.65 7.50
N GLN A 95 -1.92 9.38 7.69
CA GLN A 95 -1.88 10.39 8.74
C GLN A 95 -0.90 11.47 8.29
N ASP A 96 -1.36 12.71 8.21
CA ASP A 96 -0.56 13.82 7.75
C ASP A 96 -0.04 13.49 6.35
N HIS A 97 1.11 13.40 6.07
CA HIS A 97 1.61 13.07 4.74
C HIS A 97 2.33 11.72 4.78
N THR A 98 1.81 10.82 5.58
CA THR A 98 2.34 9.46 5.68
C THR A 98 1.27 8.46 5.32
N PHE A 99 1.63 7.52 4.45
CA PHE A 99 0.73 6.48 3.99
C PHE A 99 1.29 5.14 4.46
N MET A 100 0.43 4.29 5.02
CA MET A 100 0.87 3.03 5.56
C MET A 100 -0.01 1.89 5.05
N GLN A 101 0.62 0.86 4.53
CA GLN A 101 -0.05 -0.39 4.17
C GLN A 101 0.38 -1.45 5.17
N ILE A 102 -0.57 -2.11 5.79
CA ILE A 102 -0.29 -3.13 6.78
C ILE A 102 -0.91 -4.44 6.29
N LEU A 103 -0.07 -5.39 5.96
CA LEU A 103 -0.55 -6.67 5.46
C LEU A 103 -0.39 -7.71 6.56
N HIS A 104 -1.51 -8.30 6.98
CA HIS A 104 -1.53 -9.35 7.98
C HIS A 104 -1.66 -10.70 7.30
N ILE A 105 -0.80 -11.63 7.66
CA ILE A 105 -0.86 -12.99 7.16
C ILE A 105 -1.03 -13.89 8.38
N TYR A 106 -2.21 -14.46 8.54
CA TYR A 106 -2.50 -15.30 9.69
C TYR A 106 -2.08 -16.74 9.41
N ALA A 107 -1.62 -17.38 10.45
CA ALA A 107 -1.13 -18.75 10.31
C ALA A 107 -2.27 -19.74 10.04
#